data_e0ebd75035307504525509fa9739c7d6
#
_entry.id   e0ebd75035307504525509fa9739c7d6
#
_cell.length_a   1.000
_cell.length_b   1.000
_cell.length_c   1.000
_cell.angle_alpha   90.00
_cell.angle_beta   90.00
_cell.angle_gamma   90.00
#
_symmetry.space_group_name_H-M   'P 1'
#
loop_
_entity.id
_entity.type
_entity.pdbx_description
1 polymer ?
#
loop_
_entity_poly.entity_id
_entity_poly.type
_entity_poly.pdbx_seq_one_letter_code
_entity_poly.pdbx_strand_id
1 'polypeptide(L)'
;ILQRIETHMYEQVFSSDKENDERSFDEICDEALKLFKSQCDNIHFKAIDDRDVELLSDDNGHNKYNVILIEHFRLLQSRHTTYKSMSQELYKYCVQYLHDMAKKYGYVIIVGMHINNAEEWLNNWMKKI
;
A
#
# COMPACT_ATOMS: atom_id res chain seq x y z
N ILE A 1 -1.43 -2.74 -6.82
CA ILE A 1 -2.45 -1.70 -6.57
C ILE A 1 -2.33 -0.57 -7.58
N LEU A 2 -1.16 0.02 -7.73
CA LEU A 2 -0.93 1.12 -8.68
C LEU A 2 -1.31 0.75 -10.11
N GLN A 3 -0.90 -0.42 -10.61
CA GLN A 3 -1.24 -0.90 -11.95
C GLN A 3 -2.74 -1.06 -12.16
N ARG A 4 -3.48 -1.49 -11.15
CA ARG A 4 -4.95 -1.61 -11.24
C ARG A 4 -5.63 -0.26 -11.32
N ILE A 5 -5.15 0.72 -10.58
CA ILE A 5 -5.68 2.09 -10.62
C ILE A 5 -5.39 2.71 -11.98
N GLU A 6 -4.18 2.57 -12.51
CA GLU A 6 -3.81 3.06 -13.85
C GLU A 6 -4.63 2.40 -14.94
N THR A 7 -4.85 1.09 -14.87
CA THR A 7 -5.69 0.35 -15.83
C THR A 7 -7.12 0.85 -15.78
N HIS A 8 -7.68 1.06 -14.59
CA HIS A 8 -9.03 1.60 -14.43
C HIS A 8 -9.17 2.99 -15.04
N MET A 9 -8.21 3.88 -14.79
CA MET A 9 -8.20 5.22 -15.37
C MET A 9 -8.07 5.20 -16.88
N TYR A 10 -7.24 4.30 -17.42
CA TYR A 10 -7.11 4.07 -18.86
C TYR A 10 -8.44 3.63 -19.46
N GLU A 11 -9.13 2.66 -18.85
CA GLU A 11 -10.43 2.19 -19.29
C GLU A 11 -11.48 3.29 -19.26
N GLN A 12 -11.51 4.14 -18.26
CA GLN A 12 -12.41 5.29 -18.18
C GLN A 12 -12.20 6.27 -19.34
N VAL A 13 -10.97 6.59 -19.66
CA VAL A 13 -10.62 7.50 -20.76
C VAL A 13 -10.94 6.87 -22.11
N PHE A 14 -10.63 5.59 -22.30
CA PHE A 14 -10.84 4.88 -23.55
C PHE A 14 -12.32 4.56 -23.82
N SER A 15 -13.10 4.24 -22.80
CA SER A 15 -14.50 3.82 -22.95
C SER A 15 -15.45 4.97 -23.28
N SER A 16 -15.04 6.22 -23.08
CA SER A 16 -15.90 7.38 -23.28
C SER A 16 -16.27 7.64 -24.75
N ASP A 17 -15.49 7.15 -25.73
CA ASP A 17 -15.73 7.37 -27.16
C ASP A 17 -15.06 6.30 -28.04
N LYS A 18 -15.48 5.04 -27.88
CA LYS A 18 -14.86 3.89 -28.55
C LYS A 18 -14.98 3.89 -30.07
N GLU A 19 -16.03 4.45 -30.61
CA GLU A 19 -16.34 4.36 -32.06
C GLU A 19 -15.69 5.48 -32.89
N ASN A 20 -15.35 6.61 -32.25
CA ASN A 20 -14.83 7.81 -32.90
C ASN A 20 -13.53 8.31 -32.30
N ASP A 21 -12.77 7.46 -31.61
CA ASP A 21 -11.53 7.86 -30.98
C ASP A 21 -10.39 7.89 -31.98
N GLU A 22 -10.09 9.09 -32.48
CA GLU A 22 -8.98 9.35 -33.43
C GLU A 22 -7.62 9.54 -32.71
N ARG A 23 -7.60 9.47 -31.36
CA ARG A 23 -6.37 9.63 -30.58
C ARG A 23 -5.45 8.43 -30.77
N SER A 24 -4.15 8.69 -30.81
CA SER A 24 -3.14 7.64 -30.75
C SER A 24 -3.15 6.95 -29.39
N PHE A 25 -2.58 5.75 -29.33
CA PHE A 25 -2.41 5.02 -28.06
C PHE A 25 -1.66 5.84 -27.01
N ASP A 26 -0.60 6.54 -27.42
CA ASP A 26 0.20 7.39 -26.54
C ASP A 26 -0.61 8.58 -25.98
N GLU A 27 -1.46 9.18 -26.79
CA GLU A 27 -2.37 10.26 -26.35
C GLU A 27 -3.38 9.77 -25.32
N ILE A 28 -3.94 8.57 -25.53
CA ILE A 28 -4.87 7.95 -24.59
C ILE A 28 -4.17 7.64 -23.26
N CYS A 29 -2.95 7.11 -23.30
CA CYS A 29 -2.16 6.85 -22.09
C CYS A 29 -1.83 8.14 -21.34
N ASP A 30 -1.46 9.21 -22.06
CA ASP A 30 -1.17 10.52 -21.44
C ASP A 30 -2.41 11.12 -20.75
N GLU A 31 -3.58 11.02 -21.37
CA GLU A 31 -4.84 11.46 -20.77
C GLU A 31 -5.21 10.63 -19.54
N ALA A 32 -5.05 9.30 -19.62
CA ALA A 32 -5.30 8.40 -18.50
C ALA A 32 -4.38 8.73 -17.31
N LEU A 33 -3.09 9.02 -17.59
CA LEU A 33 -2.13 9.40 -16.56
C LEU A 33 -2.46 10.76 -15.93
N LYS A 34 -2.88 11.73 -16.73
CA LYS A 34 -3.34 13.03 -16.22
C LYS A 34 -4.56 12.89 -15.33
N LEU A 35 -5.54 12.07 -15.75
CA LEU A 35 -6.73 11.78 -14.96
C LEU A 35 -6.35 11.10 -13.64
N PHE A 36 -5.48 10.12 -13.68
CA PHE A 36 -4.96 9.45 -12.49
C PHE A 36 -4.34 10.45 -11.52
N LYS A 37 -3.41 11.29 -11.99
CA LYS A 37 -2.76 12.30 -11.17
C LYS A 37 -3.75 13.30 -10.57
N SER A 38 -4.74 13.74 -11.34
CA SER A 38 -5.74 14.69 -10.85
C SER A 38 -6.65 14.13 -9.77
N GLN A 39 -6.97 12.83 -9.83
CA GLN A 39 -7.82 12.16 -8.86
C GLN A 39 -7.06 11.62 -7.64
N CYS A 40 -5.74 11.45 -7.77
CA CYS A 40 -4.90 10.83 -6.77
C CYS A 40 -3.82 11.76 -6.20
N ASP A 41 -4.02 13.07 -6.23
CA ASP A 41 -3.05 14.05 -5.70
C ASP A 41 -2.70 13.82 -4.22
N ASN A 42 -3.64 13.25 -3.46
CA ASN A 42 -3.45 12.94 -2.05
C ASN A 42 -2.86 11.56 -1.79
N ILE A 43 -2.57 10.78 -2.84
CA ILE A 43 -1.97 9.46 -2.71
C ILE A 43 -0.50 9.53 -3.09
N HIS A 44 0.36 9.19 -2.15
CA HIS A 44 1.80 9.15 -2.34
C HIS A 44 2.26 7.69 -2.39
N PHE A 45 2.82 7.29 -3.52
CA PHE A 45 3.42 5.97 -3.67
C PHE A 45 4.91 6.06 -3.42
N LYS A 46 5.41 5.21 -2.55
CA LYS A 46 6.83 5.10 -2.25
C LYS A 46 7.26 3.66 -2.43
N ALA A 47 8.09 3.41 -3.45
CA ALA A 47 8.84 2.18 -3.54
C ALA A 47 10.03 2.31 -2.59
N ILE A 48 10.13 1.42 -1.63
CA ILE A 48 11.13 1.53 -0.57
C ILE A 48 12.20 0.47 -0.81
N ASP A 49 13.39 0.91 -1.16
CA ASP A 49 14.59 0.06 -1.13
C ASP A 49 15.00 -0.25 0.31
N ASP A 50 14.77 0.68 1.21
CA ASP A 50 14.96 0.53 2.63
C ASP A 50 13.62 0.16 3.30
N ARG A 51 13.56 -1.01 3.92
CA ARG A 51 12.34 -1.65 4.44
C ARG A 51 12.17 -1.50 5.94
N ASP A 52 12.94 -0.64 6.56
CA ASP A 52 12.89 -0.44 8.01
C ASP A 52 11.58 0.22 8.43
N VAL A 53 10.88 -0.44 9.34
CA VAL A 53 9.59 0.05 9.85
C VAL A 53 9.71 1.43 10.50
N GLU A 54 10.86 1.75 11.06
CA GLU A 54 11.14 3.03 11.70
C GLU A 54 11.12 4.22 10.73
N LEU A 55 11.37 3.99 9.45
CA LEU A 55 11.28 5.04 8.43
C LEU A 55 9.88 5.62 8.28
N LEU A 56 8.86 4.85 8.61
CA LEU A 56 7.48 5.32 8.58
C LEU A 56 7.25 6.47 9.56
N SER A 57 7.89 6.44 10.74
CA SER A 57 7.81 7.53 11.69
C SER A 57 8.61 8.75 11.24
N ASP A 58 9.77 8.54 10.64
CA ASP A 58 10.59 9.62 10.10
C ASP A 58 9.84 10.36 8.99
N ASP A 59 9.20 9.62 8.08
CA ASP A 59 8.43 10.18 6.98
C ASP A 59 7.12 10.84 7.43
N ASN A 60 6.51 10.36 8.53
CA ASN A 60 5.21 10.80 9.02
C ASN A 60 5.28 11.60 10.35
N GLY A 61 6.46 11.99 10.76
CA GLY A 61 6.71 12.64 12.06
C GLY A 61 5.92 13.94 12.33
N HIS A 62 5.29 14.50 11.31
CA HIS A 62 4.45 15.70 11.40
C HIS A 62 3.00 15.46 10.94
N ASN A 63 2.49 14.26 11.11
CA ASN A 63 1.13 13.86 10.65
C ASN A 63 0.91 14.13 9.16
N LYS A 64 1.91 13.85 8.37
CA LYS A 64 1.88 14.08 6.93
C LYS A 64 0.83 13.24 6.20
N TYR A 65 0.58 12.02 6.69
CA TYR A 65 -0.37 11.09 6.12
C TYR A 65 -1.41 10.67 7.15
N ASN A 66 -2.68 10.58 6.73
CA ASN A 66 -3.78 10.11 7.58
C ASN A 66 -3.97 8.60 7.53
N VAL A 67 -3.66 8.01 6.39
CA VAL A 67 -3.76 6.57 6.14
C VAL A 67 -2.45 6.09 5.53
N ILE A 68 -1.92 5.01 6.06
CA ILE A 68 -0.71 4.35 5.54
C ILE A 68 -1.09 2.93 5.14
N LEU A 69 -0.86 2.61 3.85
CA LEU A 69 -1.04 1.26 3.31
C LEU A 69 0.32 0.61 3.11
N ILE A 70 0.53 -0.52 3.75
CA ILE A 70 1.78 -1.30 3.66
C ILE A 70 1.52 -2.60 2.88
N GLU A 71 2.21 -2.78 1.79
CA GLU A 71 2.21 -3.99 0.99
C GLU A 71 3.66 -4.39 0.71
N HIS A 72 4.14 -5.47 1.07
CA HIS A 72 3.75 -6.60 1.89
C HIS A 72 4.33 -6.48 3.29
N PHE A 73 3.57 -6.85 4.32
CA PHE A 73 4.05 -6.79 5.71
C PHE A 73 5.33 -7.63 5.95
N ARG A 74 5.44 -8.80 5.31
CA ARG A 74 6.60 -9.68 5.44
C ARG A 74 7.92 -9.10 4.93
N LEU A 75 7.87 -8.02 4.17
CA LEU A 75 9.07 -7.34 3.68
C LEU A 75 9.61 -6.30 4.65
N LEU A 76 8.89 -6.00 5.72
CA LEU A 76 9.35 -5.07 6.73
C LEU A 76 10.56 -5.62 7.49
N GLN A 77 11.44 -4.71 7.84
CA GLN A 77 12.63 -4.95 8.65
C GLN A 77 12.68 -3.94 9.79
N SER A 78 13.67 -4.05 10.63
CA SER A 78 13.95 -3.06 11.66
C SER A 78 15.45 -2.76 11.72
N ARG A 79 15.79 -1.48 11.79
CA ARG A 79 17.20 -1.06 11.99
C ARG A 79 17.74 -1.40 13.39
N HIS A 80 16.85 -1.74 14.31
CA HIS A 80 17.20 -2.08 15.68
C HIS A 80 17.37 -3.59 15.92
N THR A 81 17.15 -4.40 14.90
CA THR A 81 17.30 -5.86 14.98
C THR A 81 18.26 -6.37 13.91
N THR A 82 18.93 -7.49 14.21
CA THR A 82 19.80 -8.18 13.24
C THR A 82 19.05 -9.15 12.34
N TYR A 83 17.74 -9.30 12.53
CA TYR A 83 16.91 -10.19 11.73
C TYR A 83 16.67 -9.60 10.34
N LYS A 84 17.14 -10.30 9.32
CA LYS A 84 16.99 -9.91 7.91
C LYS A 84 15.74 -10.45 7.25
N SER A 85 15.07 -11.41 7.89
CA SER A 85 13.84 -12.02 7.40
C SER A 85 12.79 -12.00 8.51
N MET A 86 11.53 -12.05 8.11
CA MET A 86 10.42 -11.99 9.05
C MET A 86 10.43 -13.22 9.98
N SER A 87 10.99 -13.04 11.16
CA SER A 87 10.90 -13.97 12.28
C SER A 87 9.70 -13.63 13.15
N GLN A 88 9.36 -14.51 14.09
CA GLN A 88 8.27 -14.24 15.03
C GLN A 88 8.55 -13.01 15.89
N GLU A 89 9.78 -12.81 16.30
CA GLU A 89 10.23 -11.65 17.09
C GLU A 89 10.12 -10.36 16.28
N LEU A 90 10.59 -10.37 15.05
CA LEU A 90 10.48 -9.23 14.16
C LEU A 90 9.01 -8.90 13.84
N TYR A 91 8.19 -9.92 13.64
CA TYR A 91 6.75 -9.76 13.44
C TYR A 91 6.11 -9.02 14.63
N LYS A 92 6.34 -9.50 15.82
CA LYS A 92 5.81 -8.87 17.05
C LYS A 92 6.30 -7.43 17.21
N TYR A 93 7.56 -7.20 16.94
CA TYR A 93 8.15 -5.86 16.99
C TYR A 93 7.48 -4.92 15.99
N CYS A 94 7.36 -5.32 14.72
CA CYS A 94 6.75 -4.49 13.71
C CYS A 94 5.27 -4.19 14.00
N VAL A 95 4.50 -5.19 14.44
CA VAL A 95 3.09 -4.99 14.82
C VAL A 95 2.97 -3.99 15.95
N GLN A 96 3.78 -4.15 17.00
CA GLN A 96 3.76 -3.24 18.15
C GLN A 96 4.18 -1.83 17.75
N TYR A 97 5.21 -1.71 16.95
CA TYR A 97 5.69 -0.42 16.47
C TYR A 97 4.61 0.32 15.66
N LEU A 98 3.98 -0.35 14.71
CA LEU A 98 2.91 0.22 13.89
C LEU A 98 1.69 0.62 14.74
N HIS A 99 1.32 -0.21 15.70
CA HIS A 99 0.22 0.09 16.61
C HIS A 99 0.51 1.33 17.47
N ASP A 100 1.70 1.43 18.04
CA ASP A 100 2.10 2.56 18.87
C ASP A 100 2.16 3.86 18.06
N MET A 101 2.66 3.79 16.82
CA MET A 101 2.67 4.91 15.90
C MET A 101 1.25 5.37 15.55
N ALA A 102 0.36 4.44 15.22
CA ALA A 102 -1.03 4.77 14.88
C ALA A 102 -1.71 5.49 16.06
N LYS A 103 -1.48 5.04 17.27
CA LYS A 103 -1.99 5.70 18.48
C LYS A 103 -1.36 7.08 18.70
N LYS A 104 -0.04 7.19 18.55
CA LYS A 104 0.69 8.43 18.81
C LYS A 104 0.31 9.55 17.83
N TYR A 105 0.18 9.22 16.56
CA TYR A 105 -0.06 10.20 15.51
C TYR A 105 -1.51 10.26 15.03
N GLY A 106 -2.38 9.38 15.50
CA GLY A 106 -3.80 9.39 15.16
C GLY A 106 -4.11 9.02 13.71
N TYR A 107 -3.37 8.10 13.09
CA TYR A 107 -3.62 7.66 11.74
C TYR A 107 -3.97 6.17 11.64
N VAL A 108 -4.53 5.77 10.50
CA VAL A 108 -4.93 4.40 10.20
C VAL A 108 -3.82 3.69 9.43
N ILE A 109 -3.47 2.48 9.83
CA ILE A 109 -2.54 1.63 9.10
C ILE A 109 -3.29 0.41 8.56
N ILE A 110 -3.17 0.18 7.25
CA ILE A 110 -3.70 -0.99 6.56
C ILE A 110 -2.54 -1.82 6.07
N VAL A 111 -2.53 -3.09 6.42
CA VAL A 111 -1.42 -4.00 6.11
C VAL A 111 -1.88 -5.12 5.20
N GLY A 112 -1.21 -5.29 4.05
CA GLY A 112 -1.40 -6.42 3.16
C GLY A 112 -0.45 -7.57 3.52
N MET A 113 -0.99 -8.78 3.58
CA MET A 113 -0.22 -10.00 3.84
C MET A 113 -0.65 -11.12 2.91
N HIS A 114 0.31 -11.96 2.50
CA HIS A 114 -0.01 -13.28 1.97
C HIS A 114 -0.21 -14.26 3.11
N ILE A 115 -1.33 -14.96 3.08
CA ILE A 115 -1.64 -16.03 4.03
C ILE A 115 -1.53 -17.36 3.28
N ASN A 116 -0.54 -18.16 3.63
CA ASN A 116 -0.48 -19.56 3.20
C ASN A 116 -1.61 -20.31 3.91
N ASN A 117 -2.36 -21.14 3.17
CA ASN A 117 -3.53 -21.84 3.70
C ASN A 117 -4.62 -20.88 4.25
N ALA A 118 -5.00 -19.91 3.43
CA ALA A 118 -6.02 -18.91 3.79
C ALA A 118 -7.33 -19.54 4.27
N GLU A 119 -7.74 -20.67 3.68
CA GLU A 119 -8.95 -21.39 4.08
C GLU A 119 -8.84 -21.94 5.51
N GLU A 120 -7.72 -22.58 5.85
CA GLU A 120 -7.49 -23.07 7.21
C GLU A 120 -7.43 -21.94 8.22
N TRP A 121 -6.76 -20.85 7.88
CA TRP A 121 -6.71 -19.66 8.73
C TRP A 121 -8.09 -19.08 8.96
N LEU A 122 -8.91 -18.94 7.92
CA LEU A 122 -10.26 -18.42 7.99
C LEU A 122 -11.14 -19.30 8.87
N ASN A 123 -11.07 -20.63 8.69
CA ASN A 123 -11.81 -21.58 9.50
C ASN A 123 -11.43 -21.51 10.98
N ASN A 124 -10.14 -21.39 11.28
CA ASN A 124 -9.65 -21.25 12.65
C ASN A 124 -10.07 -19.92 13.28
N TRP A 125 -10.09 -18.85 12.49
CA TRP A 125 -10.56 -17.54 12.95
C TRP A 125 -12.08 -17.57 13.24
N MET A 126 -12.86 -18.14 12.34
CA MET A 126 -14.32 -18.27 12.52
C MET A 126 -14.70 -19.08 13.76
N LYS A 127 -13.91 -20.10 14.12
CA LYS A 127 -14.12 -20.87 15.34
C LYS A 127 -13.89 -20.07 16.64
N LYS A 128 -13.17 -18.96 16.56
CA LYS A 128 -12.88 -18.09 17.72
C LYS A 128 -13.92 -16.99 17.94
N ILE A 129 -14.76 -16.79 16.97
CA ILE A 129 -15.88 -15.85 17.07
C ILE A 129 -17.09 -16.55 17.71
#